data_d2f85c57f9a71d7c57844629c5a9a973
#
_entry.id   d2f85c57f9a71d7c57844629c5a9a973
#
_cell.length_a   1.000
_cell.length_b   1.000
_cell.length_c   1.000
_cell.angle_alpha   90.00
_cell.angle_beta   90.00
_cell.angle_gamma   90.00
#
_symmetry.space_group_name_H-M   'P 1'
#
loop_
_entity.id
_entity.type
_entity.pdbx_description
1 polymer ?
#
loop_
_entity_poly.entity_id
_entity_poly.type
_entity_poly.pdbx_seq_one_letter_code
_entity_poly.pdbx_strand_id
1 'polypeptide(L)'
;MEDDLLETEGRARRRVRAAALLGRVRQRITRLQRATKPLARLSLGERAPAWLDRDGMEALHRRTLAVLDDLGAVQDRSHALQDELEAQSNEETNRRLYLLSVLTAILAPTTLITGFFGMNTGGLPWTQLPHGTVLATGLLAGTVGLMLWVLRRSGML
;
A
#
# COMPACT_ATOMS: atom_id res chain seq x y z
N MET A 1 16.04 15.70 10.63
CA MET A 1 14.67 15.36 11.09
C MET A 1 13.60 16.17 10.36
N GLU A 2 13.73 17.52 10.23
CA GLU A 2 12.80 18.33 9.40
C GLU A 2 12.89 17.99 7.91
N ASP A 3 14.09 17.81 7.38
CA ASP A 3 14.29 17.47 5.96
C ASP A 3 13.65 16.11 5.58
N ASP A 4 13.70 15.10 6.45
CA ASP A 4 13.05 13.81 6.25
C ASP A 4 11.52 13.91 6.22
N LEU A 5 10.95 14.80 7.03
CA LEU A 5 9.50 15.05 7.03
C LEU A 5 9.06 15.75 5.75
N LEU A 6 9.79 16.74 5.28
CA LEU A 6 9.51 17.44 4.03
C LEU A 6 9.66 16.51 2.82
N GLU A 7 10.63 15.60 2.85
CA GLU A 7 10.82 14.62 1.78
C GLU A 7 9.70 13.58 1.74
N THR A 8 9.25 13.09 2.90
CA THR A 8 8.11 12.15 2.99
C THR A 8 6.79 12.79 2.58
N GLU A 9 6.53 14.04 2.96
CA GLU A 9 5.35 14.78 2.48
C GLU A 9 5.43 15.04 0.98
N GLY A 10 6.59 15.37 0.46
CA GLY A 10 6.80 15.55 -0.97
C GLY A 10 6.52 14.29 -1.78
N ARG A 11 6.95 13.12 -1.28
CA ARG A 11 6.68 11.81 -1.89
C ARG A 11 5.18 11.48 -1.86
N ALA A 12 4.52 11.69 -0.72
CA ALA A 12 3.08 11.45 -0.60
C ALA A 12 2.26 12.33 -1.56
N ARG A 13 2.58 13.62 -1.65
CA ARG A 13 1.92 14.54 -2.60
C ARG A 13 2.16 14.17 -4.05
N ARG A 14 3.36 13.68 -4.42
CA ARG A 14 3.67 13.19 -5.78
C ARG A 14 2.84 11.94 -6.10
N ARG A 15 2.69 10.99 -5.17
CA ARG A 15 1.86 9.79 -5.34
C ARG A 15 0.39 10.13 -5.56
N VAL A 16 -0.18 11.01 -4.75
CA VAL A 16 -1.57 11.47 -4.91
C VAL A 16 -1.77 12.13 -6.28
N ARG A 17 -0.83 12.97 -6.71
CA ARG A 17 -0.89 13.59 -8.05
C ARG A 17 -0.77 12.56 -9.17
N ALA A 18 0.12 11.56 -9.05
CA ALA A 18 0.27 10.48 -10.02
C ALA A 18 -1.01 9.66 -10.12
N ALA A 19 -1.61 9.26 -9.02
CA ALA A 19 -2.89 8.53 -8.99
C ALA A 19 -4.02 9.33 -9.65
N ALA A 20 -4.11 10.65 -9.37
CA ALA A 20 -5.10 11.52 -9.99
C ALA A 20 -4.87 11.71 -11.51
N LEU A 21 -3.61 11.71 -11.97
CA LEU A 21 -3.28 11.75 -13.38
C LEU A 21 -3.65 10.43 -14.08
N LEU A 22 -3.30 9.30 -13.49
CA LEU A 22 -3.68 7.97 -14.01
C LEU A 22 -5.20 7.84 -14.13
N GLY A 23 -5.97 8.30 -13.14
CA GLY A 23 -7.43 8.32 -13.19
C GLY A 23 -7.97 9.15 -14.37
N ARG A 24 -7.39 10.31 -14.63
CA ARG A 24 -7.78 11.17 -15.79
C ARG A 24 -7.41 10.53 -17.13
N VAL A 25 -6.25 9.92 -17.23
CA VAL A 25 -5.83 9.20 -18.44
C VAL A 25 -6.79 8.05 -18.73
N ARG A 26 -7.12 7.23 -17.72
CA ARG A 26 -8.07 6.13 -17.82
C ARG A 26 -9.45 6.59 -18.31
N GLN A 27 -9.94 7.70 -17.75
CA GLN A 27 -11.23 8.25 -18.15
C GLN A 27 -11.23 8.69 -19.62
N ARG A 28 -10.11 9.26 -20.10
CA ARG A 28 -9.93 9.63 -21.52
C ARG A 28 -9.87 8.39 -22.41
N ILE A 29 -9.12 7.37 -22.02
CA ILE A 29 -9.01 6.10 -22.77
C ILE A 29 -10.39 5.47 -22.91
N THR A 30 -11.16 5.36 -21.82
CA THR A 30 -12.52 4.79 -21.85
C THR A 30 -13.44 5.57 -22.78
N ARG A 31 -13.34 6.91 -22.81
CA ARG A 31 -14.12 7.73 -23.75
C ARG A 31 -13.71 7.46 -25.19
N LEU A 32 -12.41 7.38 -25.49
CA LEU A 32 -11.91 7.09 -26.83
C LEU A 32 -12.35 5.69 -27.29
N GLN A 33 -12.23 4.67 -26.43
CA GLN A 33 -12.70 3.32 -26.74
C GLN A 33 -14.20 3.29 -27.06
N ARG A 34 -15.03 4.02 -26.27
CA ARG A 34 -16.47 4.11 -26.54
C ARG A 34 -16.78 4.79 -27.87
N ALA A 35 -16.00 5.78 -28.27
CA ALA A 35 -16.18 6.47 -29.54
C ALA A 35 -15.68 5.63 -30.74
N THR A 36 -14.63 4.83 -30.55
CA THR A 36 -13.98 4.06 -31.60
C THR A 36 -14.66 2.69 -31.85
N LYS A 37 -15.22 2.04 -30.82
CA LYS A 37 -15.92 0.76 -30.94
C LYS A 37 -17.05 0.73 -32.00
N PRO A 38 -17.91 1.75 -32.13
CA PRO A 38 -18.92 1.79 -33.19
C PRO A 38 -18.31 1.84 -34.58
N LEU A 39 -17.17 2.53 -34.77
CA LEU A 39 -16.48 2.61 -36.07
C LEU A 39 -15.98 1.24 -36.52
N ALA A 40 -15.44 0.44 -35.58
CA ALA A 40 -15.05 -0.94 -35.88
C ALA A 40 -16.23 -1.81 -36.33
N ARG A 41 -17.41 -1.59 -35.77
CA ARG A 41 -18.64 -2.32 -36.15
C ARG A 41 -19.19 -1.88 -37.50
N LEU A 42 -19.14 -0.58 -37.78
CA LEU A 42 -19.61 -0.02 -39.05
C LEU A 42 -18.74 -0.49 -40.22
N SER A 43 -17.44 -0.66 -40.01
CA SER A 43 -16.51 -1.14 -41.04
C SER A 43 -16.67 -2.63 -41.40
N LEU A 44 -17.40 -3.42 -40.59
CA LEU A 44 -17.76 -4.82 -40.87
C LEU A 44 -19.15 -4.98 -41.49
N GLY A 45 -19.96 -3.90 -41.56
CA GLY A 45 -21.34 -4.00 -41.97
C GLY A 45 -21.52 -4.28 -43.46
N GLU A 46 -22.38 -5.24 -43.82
CA GLU A 46 -22.82 -5.55 -45.21
C GLU A 46 -23.47 -4.36 -45.96
N ARG A 47 -23.67 -3.23 -45.27
CA ARG A 47 -24.29 -2.00 -45.81
C ARG A 47 -23.25 -0.89 -46.09
N ALA A 48 -22.06 -1.28 -46.56
CA ALA A 48 -21.14 -0.26 -47.05
C ALA A 48 -21.77 0.46 -48.24
N PRO A 49 -21.80 1.79 -48.29
CA PRO A 49 -22.31 2.51 -49.43
C PRO A 49 -21.54 2.08 -50.71
N ALA A 50 -22.27 1.94 -51.85
CA ALA A 50 -21.70 1.44 -53.12
C ALA A 50 -20.56 2.29 -53.65
N TRP A 51 -20.38 3.51 -53.15
CA TRP A 51 -19.26 4.41 -53.50
C TRP A 51 -18.00 4.19 -52.66
N LEU A 52 -18.06 3.37 -51.61
CA LEU A 52 -16.92 3.10 -50.73
C LEU A 52 -16.16 1.87 -51.23
N ASP A 53 -14.90 2.10 -51.51
CA ASP A 53 -13.97 1.05 -51.95
C ASP A 53 -13.79 -0.02 -50.85
N ARG A 54 -13.87 -1.29 -51.21
CA ARG A 54 -13.72 -2.42 -50.28
C ARG A 54 -12.34 -2.42 -49.62
N ASP A 55 -11.31 -2.12 -50.36
CA ASP A 55 -9.92 -2.13 -49.86
C ASP A 55 -9.73 -1.02 -48.83
N GLY A 56 -10.31 0.15 -49.09
CA GLY A 56 -10.31 1.28 -48.14
C GLY A 56 -11.06 0.96 -46.83
N MET A 57 -12.18 0.23 -46.93
CA MET A 57 -12.96 -0.18 -45.75
C MET A 57 -12.20 -1.21 -44.91
N GLU A 58 -11.57 -2.18 -45.53
CA GLU A 58 -10.75 -3.17 -44.85
C GLU A 58 -9.52 -2.54 -44.19
N ALA A 59 -8.89 -1.58 -44.86
CA ALA A 59 -7.78 -0.82 -44.29
C ALA A 59 -8.24 0.01 -43.05
N LEU A 60 -9.41 0.65 -43.13
CA LEU A 60 -10.00 1.38 -42.02
C LEU A 60 -10.31 0.46 -40.85
N HIS A 61 -10.90 -0.71 -41.14
CA HIS A 61 -11.19 -1.72 -40.11
C HIS A 61 -9.94 -2.17 -39.37
N ARG A 62 -8.89 -2.57 -40.09
CA ARG A 62 -7.60 -2.97 -39.50
C ARG A 62 -7.00 -1.87 -38.63
N ARG A 63 -6.99 -0.62 -39.13
CA ARG A 63 -6.48 0.53 -38.35
C ARG A 63 -7.30 0.79 -37.09
N THR A 64 -8.63 0.66 -37.16
CA THR A 64 -9.51 0.86 -36.01
C THR A 64 -9.30 -0.21 -34.95
N LEU A 65 -9.10 -1.47 -35.37
CA LEU A 65 -8.77 -2.56 -34.44
C LEU A 65 -7.40 -2.34 -33.78
N ALA A 66 -6.40 -1.94 -34.54
CA ALA A 66 -5.08 -1.63 -33.99
C ALA A 66 -5.14 -0.51 -32.94
N VAL A 67 -5.88 0.56 -33.21
CA VAL A 67 -6.09 1.65 -32.22
C VAL A 67 -6.80 1.15 -30.96
N LEU A 68 -7.79 0.26 -31.12
CA LEU A 68 -8.49 -0.31 -29.96
C LEU A 68 -7.58 -1.20 -29.11
N ASP A 69 -6.70 -1.96 -29.76
CA ASP A 69 -5.71 -2.81 -29.11
C ASP A 69 -4.66 -1.97 -28.36
N ASP A 70 -4.14 -0.92 -29.01
CA ASP A 70 -3.22 0.03 -28.39
C ASP A 70 -3.86 0.72 -27.15
N LEU A 71 -5.13 1.13 -27.26
CA LEU A 71 -5.86 1.71 -26.14
C LEU A 71 -6.05 0.69 -25.00
N GLY A 72 -6.26 -0.58 -25.33
CA GLY A 72 -6.30 -1.68 -24.37
C GLY A 72 -4.97 -1.83 -23.64
N ALA A 73 -3.88 -1.92 -24.37
CA ALA A 73 -2.54 -2.04 -23.80
C ALA A 73 -2.17 -0.87 -22.86
N VAL A 74 -2.52 0.37 -23.25
CA VAL A 74 -2.31 1.55 -22.38
C VAL A 74 -3.17 1.47 -21.11
N GLN A 75 -4.39 0.95 -21.22
CA GLN A 75 -5.26 0.76 -20.07
C GLN A 75 -4.68 -0.26 -19.10
N ASP A 76 -4.22 -1.41 -19.58
CA ASP A 76 -3.62 -2.47 -18.77
C ASP A 76 -2.34 -1.98 -18.08
N ARG A 77 -1.52 -1.23 -18.80
CA ARG A 77 -0.33 -0.59 -18.22
C ARG A 77 -0.67 0.43 -17.14
N SER A 78 -1.77 1.17 -17.31
CA SER A 78 -2.27 2.10 -16.28
C SER A 78 -2.75 1.37 -15.03
N HIS A 79 -3.37 0.19 -15.14
CA HIS A 79 -3.74 -0.65 -14.01
C HIS A 79 -2.50 -1.16 -13.28
N ALA A 80 -1.55 -1.74 -14.01
CA ALA A 80 -0.31 -2.24 -13.42
C ALA A 80 0.44 -1.16 -12.62
N LEU A 81 0.49 0.07 -13.14
CA LEU A 81 1.10 1.19 -12.41
C LEU A 81 0.32 1.58 -11.15
N GLN A 82 -1.01 1.50 -11.15
CA GLN A 82 -1.81 1.74 -9.95
C GLN A 82 -1.54 0.67 -8.89
N ASP A 83 -1.55 -0.61 -9.30
CA ASP A 83 -1.29 -1.75 -8.42
C ASP A 83 0.11 -1.63 -7.79
N GLU A 84 1.10 -1.21 -8.56
CA GLU A 84 2.46 -0.96 -8.07
C GLU A 84 2.51 0.17 -7.04
N LEU A 85 1.82 1.30 -7.29
CA LEU A 85 1.75 2.42 -6.34
C LEU A 85 1.03 2.02 -5.05
N GLU A 86 -0.02 1.22 -5.14
CA GLU A 86 -0.74 0.69 -3.98
C GLU A 86 0.12 -0.31 -3.19
N ALA A 87 0.82 -1.22 -3.88
CA ALA A 87 1.74 -2.16 -3.25
C ALA A 87 2.85 -1.44 -2.47
N GLN A 88 3.48 -0.42 -3.06
CA GLN A 88 4.49 0.40 -2.38
C GLN A 88 3.92 1.13 -1.15
N SER A 89 2.69 1.67 -1.23
CA SER A 89 2.03 2.33 -0.11
C SER A 89 1.71 1.35 1.03
N ASN A 90 1.26 0.15 0.67
CA ASN A 90 0.96 -0.92 1.63
C ASN A 90 2.22 -1.42 2.32
N GLU A 91 3.33 -1.55 1.60
CA GLU A 91 4.62 -1.96 2.17
C GLU A 91 5.13 -0.95 3.21
N GLU A 92 5.06 0.36 2.90
CA GLU A 92 5.43 1.40 3.86
C GLU A 92 4.53 1.41 5.10
N THR A 93 3.22 1.23 4.91
CA THR A 93 2.25 1.15 5.99
C THR A 93 2.52 -0.08 6.85
N ASN A 94 2.74 -1.23 6.24
CA ASN A 94 3.06 -2.47 6.92
C ASN A 94 4.34 -2.35 7.75
N ARG A 95 5.37 -1.72 7.21
CA ARG A 95 6.63 -1.46 7.93
C ARG A 95 6.41 -0.58 9.16
N ARG A 96 5.58 0.47 9.05
CA ARG A 96 5.25 1.34 10.19
C ARG A 96 4.43 0.61 11.26
N LEU A 97 3.44 -0.17 10.84
CA LEU A 97 2.61 -1.00 11.72
C LEU A 97 3.47 -2.05 12.44
N TYR A 98 4.41 -2.64 11.72
CA TYR A 98 5.36 -3.58 12.30
C TYR A 98 6.21 -2.94 13.39
N LEU A 99 6.82 -1.78 13.13
CA LEU A 99 7.59 -1.04 14.14
C LEU A 99 6.74 -0.68 15.37
N LEU A 100 5.51 -0.23 15.14
CA LEU A 100 4.57 0.08 16.22
C LEU A 100 4.22 -1.15 17.03
N SER A 101 3.98 -2.28 16.37
CA SER A 101 3.68 -3.56 17.03
C SER A 101 4.84 -4.05 17.89
N VAL A 102 6.07 -3.98 17.38
CA VAL A 102 7.27 -4.34 18.16
C VAL A 102 7.44 -3.43 19.36
N LEU A 103 7.28 -2.12 19.18
CA LEU A 103 7.37 -1.16 20.27
C LEU A 103 6.30 -1.42 21.35
N THR A 104 5.06 -1.64 20.94
CA THR A 104 3.95 -1.96 21.85
C THR A 104 4.19 -3.27 22.59
N ALA A 105 4.70 -4.29 21.91
CA ALA A 105 5.00 -5.59 22.51
C ALA A 105 6.07 -5.48 23.61
N ILE A 106 7.01 -4.56 23.49
CA ILE A 106 8.03 -4.31 24.53
C ILE A 106 7.47 -3.41 25.63
N LEU A 107 6.77 -2.35 25.29
CA LEU A 107 6.32 -1.34 26.25
C LEU A 107 5.13 -1.81 27.12
N ALA A 108 4.18 -2.56 26.54
CA ALA A 108 2.98 -2.95 27.26
C ALA A 108 3.28 -3.81 28.51
N PRO A 109 4.06 -4.91 28.46
CA PRO A 109 4.39 -5.66 29.65
C PRO A 109 5.28 -4.87 30.61
N THR A 110 6.19 -4.05 30.11
CA THR A 110 7.04 -3.17 30.91
C THR A 110 6.20 -2.18 31.72
N THR A 111 5.23 -1.53 31.08
CA THR A 111 4.32 -0.57 31.73
C THR A 111 3.42 -1.26 32.75
N LEU A 112 2.94 -2.48 32.46
CA LEU A 112 2.14 -3.26 33.38
C LEU A 112 2.93 -3.59 34.68
N ILE A 113 4.18 -4.06 34.51
CA ILE A 113 5.06 -4.40 35.64
C ILE A 113 5.35 -3.14 36.49
N THR A 114 5.79 -2.06 35.84
CA THR A 114 6.12 -0.82 36.53
C THR A 114 4.90 -0.20 37.18
N GLY A 115 3.71 -0.28 36.58
CA GLY A 115 2.45 0.17 37.14
C GLY A 115 2.05 -0.65 38.33
N PHE A 116 2.19 -1.98 38.28
CA PHE A 116 1.88 -2.87 39.39
C PHE A 116 2.76 -2.59 40.61
N PHE A 117 4.06 -2.46 40.45
CA PHE A 117 4.97 -2.13 41.54
C PHE A 117 4.93 -0.65 41.93
N GLY A 118 4.41 0.24 41.10
CA GLY A 118 4.20 1.67 41.38
C GLY A 118 2.94 1.95 42.15
N MET A 119 2.05 0.99 42.33
CA MET A 119 0.86 1.17 43.19
C MET A 119 1.26 1.25 44.66
N ASN A 120 0.88 2.33 45.32
CA ASN A 120 1.11 2.56 46.77
C ASN A 120 0.13 1.75 47.67
N THR A 121 -0.08 0.46 47.32
CA THR A 121 -0.95 -0.45 48.07
C THR A 121 -0.12 -1.32 48.97
N GLY A 122 -0.49 -1.36 50.29
CA GLY A 122 0.14 -2.28 51.23
C GLY A 122 -0.10 -3.75 50.83
N GLY A 123 0.93 -4.59 50.97
CA GLY A 123 0.83 -6.03 50.68
C GLY A 123 1.36 -6.48 49.32
N LEU A 124 2.01 -5.61 48.58
CA LEU A 124 2.73 -6.03 47.35
C LEU A 124 3.88 -7.01 47.69
N PRO A 125 4.08 -8.09 46.90
CA PRO A 125 5.15 -9.04 47.13
C PRO A 125 6.51 -8.32 46.99
N TRP A 126 7.44 -8.67 47.87
CA TRP A 126 8.84 -8.22 47.91
C TRP A 126 9.09 -6.76 48.31
N THR A 127 8.06 -5.92 48.54
CA THR A 127 8.25 -4.50 48.93
C THR A 127 8.87 -4.32 50.29
N GLN A 128 8.77 -5.31 51.19
CA GLN A 128 9.36 -5.28 52.53
C GLN A 128 10.73 -5.99 52.60
N LEU A 129 11.21 -6.57 51.51
CA LEU A 129 12.51 -7.21 51.46
C LEU A 129 13.61 -6.20 51.16
N PRO A 130 14.80 -6.29 51.79
CA PRO A 130 15.91 -5.36 51.54
C PRO A 130 16.41 -5.39 50.08
N HIS A 131 16.05 -6.42 49.32
CA HIS A 131 16.43 -6.61 47.90
C HIS A 131 15.20 -6.59 46.96
N GLY A 132 14.04 -6.12 47.43
CA GLY A 132 12.82 -6.10 46.62
C GLY A 132 12.93 -5.34 45.28
N THR A 133 13.64 -4.21 45.33
CA THR A 133 13.90 -3.40 44.12
C THR A 133 14.74 -4.17 43.07
N VAL A 134 15.74 -4.94 43.53
CA VAL A 134 16.58 -5.76 42.63
C VAL A 134 15.78 -6.86 41.98
N LEU A 135 14.86 -7.50 42.71
CA LEU A 135 13.99 -8.54 42.20
C LEU A 135 12.98 -7.96 41.17
N ALA A 136 12.38 -6.81 41.47
CA ALA A 136 11.49 -6.14 40.53
C ALA A 136 12.19 -5.73 39.23
N THR A 137 13.40 -5.15 39.35
CA THR A 137 14.22 -4.79 38.19
C THR A 137 14.65 -6.02 37.38
N GLY A 138 15.00 -7.12 38.05
CA GLY A 138 15.33 -8.39 37.41
C GLY A 138 14.16 -8.99 36.65
N LEU A 139 12.95 -8.94 37.22
CA LEU A 139 11.71 -9.37 36.57
C LEU A 139 11.45 -8.54 35.31
N LEU A 140 11.61 -7.24 35.39
CA LEU A 140 11.42 -6.31 34.26
C LEU A 140 12.42 -6.60 33.16
N ALA A 141 13.70 -6.72 33.48
CA ALA A 141 14.75 -7.05 32.52
C ALA A 141 14.52 -8.44 31.89
N GLY A 142 14.11 -9.43 32.67
CA GLY A 142 13.76 -10.77 32.19
C GLY A 142 12.58 -10.77 31.23
N THR A 143 11.56 -9.98 31.49
CA THR A 143 10.38 -9.85 30.62
C THR A 143 10.76 -9.22 29.27
N VAL A 144 11.55 -8.16 29.28
CA VAL A 144 12.07 -7.51 28.07
C VAL A 144 12.96 -8.49 27.27
N GLY A 145 13.87 -9.20 27.98
CA GLY A 145 14.74 -10.19 27.36
C GLY A 145 13.98 -11.35 26.72
N LEU A 146 12.96 -11.87 27.41
CA LEU A 146 12.08 -12.91 26.90
C LEU A 146 11.33 -12.42 25.65
N MET A 147 10.82 -11.20 25.67
CA MET A 147 10.09 -10.62 24.56
C MET A 147 10.99 -10.45 23.31
N LEU A 148 12.20 -9.95 23.50
CA LEU A 148 13.18 -9.86 22.42
C LEU A 148 13.58 -11.24 21.88
N TRP A 149 13.71 -12.23 22.74
CA TRP A 149 13.99 -13.60 22.32
C TRP A 149 12.84 -14.21 21.49
N VAL A 150 11.59 -14.01 21.93
CA VAL A 150 10.40 -14.47 21.18
C VAL A 150 10.31 -13.76 19.82
N LEU A 151 10.51 -12.47 19.75
CA LEU A 151 10.51 -11.69 18.51
C LEU A 151 11.58 -12.17 17.53
N ARG A 152 12.79 -12.45 18.02
CA ARG A 152 13.86 -13.07 17.21
C ARG A 152 13.51 -14.47 16.73
N ARG A 153 12.93 -15.30 17.60
CA ARG A 153 12.59 -16.68 17.24
C ARG A 153 11.43 -16.76 16.24
N SER A 154 10.50 -15.81 16.28
CA SER A 154 9.38 -15.70 15.32
C SER A 154 9.78 -15.13 13.95
N GLY A 155 11.07 -14.80 13.75
CA GLY A 155 11.55 -14.22 12.49
C GLY A 155 11.04 -12.79 12.27
N MET A 156 10.62 -12.12 13.33
CA MET A 156 10.12 -10.74 13.28
C MET A 156 11.24 -9.70 13.48
N LEU A 157 12.43 -10.13 13.86
CA LEU A 157 13.63 -9.29 14.05
C LEU A 157 14.80 -9.88 13.31
#